data_fe46f2e9405382f1289a6a7aaa5c762d
#
_entry.id   fe46f2e9405382f1289a6a7aaa5c762d
#
_cell.length_a   1.000
_cell.length_b   1.000
_cell.length_c   1.000
_cell.angle_alpha   90.00
_cell.angle_beta   90.00
_cell.angle_gamma   90.00
#
_symmetry.space_group_name_H-M   'P 1'
#
loop_
_entity.id
_entity.type
_entity.pdbx_description
1 polymer ?
#
loop_
_entity_poly.entity_id
_entity_poly.type
_entity_poly.pdbx_seq_one_letter_code
_entity_poly.pdbx_strand_id
1 'polypeptide(L)'
;MQELIVGQFQKVASGLYLEGLAVDFVRRAVWYSDVIGGGVHGVMPDGSTVSFNPDRKWTGGLLMNADGSVLSSGPGGIRWNHPESGRSGWLLHEIEGKVINGINEMMPDGTGGIYFGTVDIDSVERAEPTRPTAIYRLTVEGEVIKVSGDINFTNGLMLSQDRERFYCNDTFVGTWVFDVQPDLTLSNKRMLLDKADADGMALDADGNIWITGFRSGSVTRLRADGTPLPPVSTPAGAITQIRFGGADLRDYYINTVPAAGGDSLKDGVPLRDRESHLYRGRSETPGMPIPAAQFIIR
;
A
#
# COMPACT_ATOMS: atom_id res chain seq x y z
N MET A 1 -16.46 -14.37 11.29
CA MET A 1 -15.01 -14.60 11.55
C MET A 1 -14.83 -14.71 13.06
N GLN A 2 -13.94 -15.63 13.49
CA GLN A 2 -13.62 -15.80 14.92
C GLN A 2 -12.96 -14.54 15.48
N GLU A 3 -13.27 -14.17 16.72
CA GLU A 3 -12.58 -13.07 17.41
C GLU A 3 -11.15 -13.48 17.75
N LEU A 4 -10.17 -12.65 17.40
CA LEU A 4 -8.76 -12.88 17.73
C LEU A 4 -8.39 -12.11 19.00
N ILE A 5 -7.48 -12.67 19.80
CA ILE A 5 -6.81 -11.94 20.85
C ILE A 5 -5.51 -11.33 20.32
N VAL A 6 -5.00 -10.31 21.04
CA VAL A 6 -3.72 -9.68 20.70
C VAL A 6 -2.59 -10.71 20.63
N GLY A 7 -1.77 -10.63 19.57
CA GLY A 7 -0.67 -11.56 19.31
C GLY A 7 -1.07 -12.84 18.56
N GLN A 8 -2.35 -13.07 18.32
CA GLN A 8 -2.82 -14.15 17.44
C GLN A 8 -2.91 -13.69 15.99
N PHE A 9 -2.67 -14.64 15.06
CA PHE A 9 -2.81 -14.43 13.63
C PHE A 9 -3.70 -15.49 13.01
N GLN A 10 -4.51 -15.06 12.06
CA GLN A 10 -5.33 -15.91 11.23
C GLN A 10 -4.90 -15.73 9.77
N LYS A 11 -4.60 -16.82 9.08
CA LYS A 11 -4.39 -16.78 7.63
C LYS A 11 -5.73 -16.58 6.93
N VAL A 12 -5.78 -15.56 6.06
CA VAL A 12 -7.00 -15.15 5.33
C VAL A 12 -6.94 -15.61 3.87
N ALA A 13 -5.78 -15.45 3.23
CA ALA A 13 -5.57 -15.81 1.82
C ALA A 13 -4.11 -16.17 1.56
N SER A 14 -3.82 -16.64 0.34
CA SER A 14 -2.47 -16.93 -0.14
C SER A 14 -2.32 -16.51 -1.60
N GLY A 15 -1.08 -16.23 -2.01
CA GLY A 15 -0.70 -15.88 -3.36
C GLY A 15 0.77 -16.17 -3.64
N LEU A 16 1.32 -15.54 -4.67
CA LEU A 16 2.72 -15.69 -5.05
C LEU A 16 3.61 -14.61 -4.44
N TYR A 17 3.22 -13.34 -4.57
CA TYR A 17 3.89 -12.19 -3.97
C TYR A 17 2.85 -11.12 -3.65
N LEU A 18 2.36 -11.11 -2.42
CA LEU A 18 1.29 -10.20 -2.01
C LEU A 18 1.86 -8.83 -1.65
N GLU A 19 1.19 -7.75 -2.12
CA GLU A 19 1.67 -6.37 -1.96
C GLU A 19 0.56 -5.46 -1.42
N GLY A 20 -0.18 -4.76 -2.27
CA GLY A 20 -1.17 -3.77 -1.87
C GLY A 20 -2.30 -4.35 -1.01
N LEU A 21 -2.85 -3.51 -0.13
CA LEU A 21 -4.00 -3.83 0.73
C LEU A 21 -5.01 -2.68 0.73
N ALA A 22 -6.30 -2.99 0.65
CA ALA A 22 -7.38 -2.07 0.97
C ALA A 22 -8.45 -2.77 1.81
N VAL A 23 -9.04 -2.04 2.77
CA VAL A 23 -10.15 -2.53 3.58
C VAL A 23 -11.44 -1.88 3.07
N ASP A 24 -12.37 -2.70 2.67
CA ASP A 24 -13.71 -2.30 2.23
C ASP A 24 -14.69 -2.40 3.43
N PHE A 25 -14.92 -1.30 4.08
CA PHE A 25 -15.80 -1.26 5.26
C PHE A 25 -17.28 -1.45 4.89
N VAL A 26 -17.68 -1.12 3.66
CA VAL A 26 -19.07 -1.26 3.19
C VAL A 26 -19.39 -2.74 2.96
N ARG A 27 -18.53 -3.45 2.20
CA ARG A 27 -18.70 -4.90 1.93
C ARG A 27 -18.13 -5.76 3.04
N ARG A 28 -17.38 -5.17 3.99
CA ARG A 28 -16.61 -5.88 5.03
C ARG A 28 -15.62 -6.86 4.42
N ALA A 29 -15.04 -6.49 3.29
CA ALA A 29 -14.07 -7.27 2.52
C ALA A 29 -12.65 -6.73 2.70
N VAL A 30 -11.67 -7.55 2.36
CA VAL A 30 -10.26 -7.14 2.28
C VAL A 30 -9.76 -7.44 0.88
N TRP A 31 -9.20 -6.41 0.25
CA TRP A 31 -8.61 -6.49 -1.08
C TRP A 31 -7.09 -6.52 -0.98
N TYR A 32 -6.45 -7.38 -1.78
CA TYR A 32 -5.00 -7.47 -1.88
C TYR A 32 -4.57 -7.63 -3.33
N SER A 33 -3.36 -7.20 -3.64
CA SER A 33 -2.73 -7.40 -4.95
C SER A 33 -1.69 -8.51 -4.90
N ASP A 34 -1.44 -9.15 -6.04
CA ASP A 34 -0.37 -10.13 -6.22
C ASP A 34 0.55 -9.67 -7.36
N VAL A 35 1.75 -9.26 -7.01
CA VAL A 35 2.75 -8.70 -7.95
C VAL A 35 3.16 -9.72 -9.01
N ILE A 36 3.42 -10.96 -8.61
CA ILE A 36 3.88 -12.04 -9.51
C ILE A 36 2.69 -12.79 -10.09
N GLY A 37 1.70 -13.12 -9.26
CA GLY A 37 0.50 -13.84 -9.70
C GLY A 37 -0.41 -12.98 -10.58
N GLY A 38 -0.34 -11.68 -10.40
CA GLY A 38 -1.11 -10.69 -11.14
C GLY A 38 -2.47 -10.39 -10.53
N GLY A 39 -2.91 -9.16 -10.72
CA GLY A 39 -4.25 -8.70 -10.41
C GLY A 39 -4.53 -8.29 -8.99
N VAL A 40 -5.80 -8.07 -8.75
CA VAL A 40 -6.41 -7.69 -7.47
C VAL A 40 -7.37 -8.79 -7.04
N HIS A 41 -7.32 -9.16 -5.78
CA HIS A 41 -8.13 -10.21 -5.20
C HIS A 41 -8.85 -9.70 -3.95
N GLY A 42 -10.13 -10.03 -3.81
CA GLY A 42 -10.94 -9.68 -2.65
C GLY A 42 -11.38 -10.92 -1.89
N VAL A 43 -11.34 -10.87 -0.57
CA VAL A 43 -11.91 -11.88 0.31
C VAL A 43 -13.16 -11.30 0.96
N MET A 44 -14.31 -11.92 0.68
CA MET A 44 -15.60 -11.51 1.20
C MET A 44 -15.82 -12.07 2.62
N PRO A 45 -16.79 -11.52 3.39
CA PRO A 45 -17.06 -11.99 4.75
C PRO A 45 -17.45 -13.48 4.87
N ASP A 46 -18.03 -14.03 3.82
CA ASP A 46 -18.41 -15.45 3.73
C ASP A 46 -17.26 -16.37 3.30
N GLY A 47 -16.08 -15.78 3.02
CA GLY A 47 -14.90 -16.50 2.54
C GLY A 47 -14.85 -16.68 1.02
N SER A 48 -15.85 -16.22 0.28
CA SER A 48 -15.78 -16.19 -1.19
C SER A 48 -14.74 -15.19 -1.67
N THR A 49 -14.23 -15.38 -2.90
CA THR A 49 -13.19 -14.55 -3.48
C THR A 49 -13.65 -13.94 -4.80
N VAL A 50 -13.22 -12.72 -5.06
CA VAL A 50 -13.41 -11.98 -6.31
C VAL A 50 -12.05 -11.56 -6.83
N SER A 51 -11.82 -11.61 -8.16
CA SER A 51 -10.54 -11.23 -8.75
C SER A 51 -10.72 -10.37 -10.00
N PHE A 52 -9.80 -9.42 -10.19
CA PHE A 52 -9.76 -8.52 -11.35
C PHE A 52 -8.37 -8.52 -11.98
N ASN A 53 -8.31 -8.30 -13.29
CA ASN A 53 -7.08 -8.10 -14.05
C ASN A 53 -5.99 -9.15 -13.75
N PRO A 54 -6.26 -10.46 -13.85
CA PRO A 54 -5.33 -11.51 -13.42
C PRO A 54 -4.00 -11.48 -14.20
N ASP A 55 -3.98 -10.90 -15.37
CA ASP A 55 -2.76 -10.80 -16.21
C ASP A 55 -1.92 -9.55 -15.88
N ARG A 56 -2.41 -8.64 -15.02
CA ARG A 56 -1.69 -7.43 -14.64
C ARG A 56 -0.72 -7.72 -13.51
N LYS A 57 0.51 -8.10 -13.86
CA LYS A 57 1.64 -8.21 -12.92
C LYS A 57 2.04 -6.83 -12.40
N TRP A 58 2.84 -6.82 -11.33
CA TRP A 58 3.29 -5.58 -10.67
C TRP A 58 2.15 -4.68 -10.19
N THR A 59 0.98 -5.27 -9.92
CA THR A 59 -0.10 -4.53 -9.26
C THR A 59 0.32 -4.23 -7.83
N GLY A 60 0.46 -2.95 -7.52
CA GLY A 60 0.93 -2.43 -6.23
C GLY A 60 -0.21 -2.05 -5.29
N GLY A 61 -0.17 -0.81 -4.76
CA GLY A 61 -1.10 -0.28 -3.77
C GLY A 61 -2.56 -0.28 -4.20
N LEU A 62 -3.44 -0.40 -3.23
CA LEU A 62 -4.90 -0.44 -3.41
C LEU A 62 -5.57 0.62 -2.55
N LEU A 63 -6.65 1.22 -3.08
CA LEU A 63 -7.56 2.10 -2.35
C LEU A 63 -9.01 1.81 -2.72
N MET A 64 -9.92 2.13 -1.80
CA MET A 64 -11.35 2.19 -2.13
C MET A 64 -11.69 3.55 -2.70
N ASN A 65 -12.63 3.60 -3.66
CA ASN A 65 -13.31 4.81 -4.09
C ASN A 65 -14.72 4.87 -3.50
N ALA A 66 -15.28 6.07 -3.34
CA ALA A 66 -16.56 6.28 -2.68
C ALA A 66 -17.75 5.62 -3.39
N ASP A 67 -17.65 5.35 -4.69
CA ASP A 67 -18.66 4.59 -5.45
C ASP A 67 -18.56 3.07 -5.23
N GLY A 68 -17.61 2.60 -4.42
CA GLY A 68 -17.34 1.20 -4.16
C GLY A 68 -16.37 0.53 -5.13
N SER A 69 -15.80 1.27 -6.09
CA SER A 69 -14.73 0.77 -6.95
C SER A 69 -13.45 0.56 -6.16
N VAL A 70 -12.67 -0.45 -6.55
CA VAL A 70 -11.32 -0.70 -6.09
C VAL A 70 -10.35 -0.03 -7.06
N LEU A 71 -9.54 0.90 -6.56
CA LEU A 71 -8.44 1.50 -7.31
C LEU A 71 -7.19 0.64 -7.11
N SER A 72 -6.44 0.41 -8.18
CA SER A 72 -5.20 -0.37 -8.15
C SER A 72 -4.10 0.33 -8.95
N SER A 73 -2.94 0.49 -8.33
CA SER A 73 -1.74 1.03 -8.96
C SER A 73 -0.94 -0.07 -9.67
N GLY A 74 0.05 0.33 -10.47
CA GLY A 74 0.96 -0.60 -11.15
C GLY A 74 1.43 -0.06 -12.51
N PRO A 75 1.90 -0.95 -13.40
CA PRO A 75 2.26 -0.58 -14.76
C PRO A 75 1.09 0.06 -15.51
N GLY A 76 1.38 1.11 -16.24
CA GLY A 76 0.39 1.89 -16.99
C GLY A 76 -0.45 2.82 -16.13
N GLY A 77 -0.23 2.91 -14.80
CA GLY A 77 -0.90 3.88 -13.95
C GLY A 77 -1.93 3.30 -12.99
N ILE A 78 -3.06 3.99 -12.82
CA ILE A 78 -4.12 3.63 -11.86
C ILE A 78 -5.35 3.13 -12.60
N ARG A 79 -5.77 1.90 -12.29
CA ARG A 79 -7.03 1.32 -12.77
C ARG A 79 -8.09 1.36 -11.69
N TRP A 80 -9.34 1.39 -12.12
CA TRP A 80 -10.48 1.13 -11.26
C TRP A 80 -11.25 -0.11 -11.73
N ASN A 81 -11.80 -0.85 -10.77
CA ASN A 81 -12.66 -1.99 -11.01
C ASN A 81 -13.85 -1.92 -10.05
N HIS A 82 -15.06 -2.01 -10.56
CA HIS A 82 -16.27 -2.03 -9.72
C HIS A 82 -16.75 -3.47 -9.52
N PRO A 83 -16.69 -4.01 -8.29
CA PRO A 83 -16.92 -5.43 -8.03
C PRO A 83 -18.27 -5.97 -8.48
N GLU A 84 -19.32 -5.18 -8.32
CA GLU A 84 -20.69 -5.63 -8.58
C GLU A 84 -21.09 -5.49 -10.06
N SER A 85 -20.67 -4.41 -10.72
CA SER A 85 -21.02 -4.17 -12.12
C SER A 85 -20.07 -4.82 -13.11
N GLY A 86 -18.89 -5.25 -12.66
CA GLY A 86 -17.81 -5.76 -13.52
C GLY A 86 -17.18 -4.69 -14.42
N ARG A 87 -17.61 -3.43 -14.32
CA ARG A 87 -17.02 -2.31 -15.09
C ARG A 87 -15.61 -2.02 -14.60
N SER A 88 -14.75 -1.61 -15.52
CA SER A 88 -13.38 -1.22 -15.22
C SER A 88 -12.85 -0.20 -16.23
N GLY A 89 -11.79 0.52 -15.84
CA GLY A 89 -11.14 1.48 -16.72
C GLY A 89 -9.85 2.03 -16.12
N TRP A 90 -9.28 3.00 -16.78
CA TRP A 90 -8.17 3.78 -16.28
C TRP A 90 -8.70 5.02 -15.55
N LEU A 91 -8.23 5.25 -14.31
CA LEU A 91 -8.40 6.51 -13.62
C LEU A 91 -7.30 7.50 -14.05
N LEU A 92 -6.07 6.99 -14.16
CA LEU A 92 -4.90 7.73 -14.63
C LEU A 92 -4.01 6.77 -15.43
N HIS A 93 -3.60 7.15 -16.64
CA HIS A 93 -2.77 6.32 -17.52
C HIS A 93 -1.50 7.03 -17.98
N GLU A 94 -1.54 8.35 -18.08
CA GLU A 94 -0.44 9.15 -18.60
C GLU A 94 -0.15 10.36 -17.71
N ILE A 95 1.10 10.77 -17.68
CA ILE A 95 1.54 12.05 -17.11
C ILE A 95 2.28 12.78 -18.23
N GLU A 96 1.86 14.02 -18.54
CA GLU A 96 2.45 14.85 -19.60
C GLU A 96 2.55 14.13 -20.98
N GLY A 97 1.52 13.36 -21.33
CA GLY A 97 1.44 12.61 -22.58
C GLY A 97 2.33 11.38 -22.67
N LYS A 98 2.89 10.93 -21.55
CA LYS A 98 3.69 9.71 -21.47
C LYS A 98 2.99 8.66 -20.61
N VAL A 99 2.89 7.45 -21.12
CA VAL A 99 2.38 6.31 -20.35
C VAL A 99 3.23 6.11 -19.10
N ILE A 100 2.56 5.94 -17.97
CA ILE A 100 3.21 5.77 -16.67
C ILE A 100 3.91 4.40 -16.64
N ASN A 101 5.22 4.39 -16.35
CA ASN A 101 5.99 3.15 -16.21
C ASN A 101 5.45 2.31 -15.05
N GLY A 102 5.31 2.92 -13.86
CA GLY A 102 4.70 2.28 -12.72
C GLY A 102 4.32 3.26 -11.60
N ILE A 103 3.31 2.87 -10.86
CA ILE A 103 2.93 3.48 -9.57
C ILE A 103 2.93 2.34 -8.55
N ASN A 104 3.61 2.53 -7.42
CA ASN A 104 3.64 1.49 -6.39
C ASN A 104 2.57 1.71 -5.33
N GLU A 105 2.49 2.88 -4.72
CA GLU A 105 1.58 3.12 -3.60
C GLU A 105 0.72 4.37 -3.82
N MET A 106 -0.45 4.40 -3.16
CA MET A 106 -1.42 5.49 -3.20
C MET A 106 -1.96 5.78 -1.81
N MET A 107 -2.26 7.05 -1.53
CA MET A 107 -2.85 7.50 -0.26
C MET A 107 -3.84 8.64 -0.51
N PRO A 108 -5.06 8.62 0.06
CA PRO A 108 -5.99 9.74 -0.04
C PRO A 108 -5.38 11.04 0.49
N ASP A 109 -5.62 12.15 -0.23
CA ASP A 109 -5.08 13.48 0.10
C ASP A 109 -5.90 14.24 1.15
N GLY A 110 -7.02 13.63 1.58
CA GLY A 110 -7.96 14.22 2.54
C GLY A 110 -8.94 15.22 1.93
N THR A 111 -8.88 15.49 0.63
CA THR A 111 -9.83 16.35 -0.10
C THR A 111 -10.64 15.60 -1.14
N GLY A 112 -10.48 14.29 -1.21
CA GLY A 112 -11.14 13.40 -2.15
C GLY A 112 -10.24 12.89 -3.28
N GLY A 113 -9.12 13.58 -3.55
CA GLY A 113 -8.04 13.12 -4.43
C GLY A 113 -7.07 12.17 -3.72
N ILE A 114 -5.95 11.90 -4.36
CA ILE A 114 -4.92 11.00 -3.84
C ILE A 114 -3.51 11.55 -4.07
N TYR A 115 -2.60 11.24 -3.14
CA TYR A 115 -1.17 11.16 -3.43
C TYR A 115 -0.84 9.79 -4.02
N PHE A 116 0.14 9.75 -4.91
CA PHE A 116 0.68 8.50 -5.42
C PHE A 116 2.18 8.62 -5.71
N GLY A 117 2.89 7.51 -5.56
CA GLY A 117 4.32 7.46 -5.81
C GLY A 117 4.65 6.64 -7.06
N THR A 118 5.42 7.25 -7.98
CA THR A 118 5.91 6.56 -9.17
C THR A 118 7.11 5.67 -8.84
N VAL A 119 7.32 4.63 -9.65
CA VAL A 119 8.45 3.71 -9.56
C VAL A 119 8.96 3.35 -10.96
N ASP A 120 10.24 3.03 -11.05
CA ASP A 120 10.88 2.54 -12.27
C ASP A 120 10.88 1.01 -12.29
N ILE A 121 9.71 0.44 -12.65
CA ILE A 121 9.50 -1.02 -12.68
C ILE A 121 10.45 -1.69 -13.67
N ASP A 122 10.68 -1.09 -14.84
CA ASP A 122 11.54 -1.66 -15.87
C ASP A 122 12.98 -1.89 -15.36
N SER A 123 13.51 -0.95 -14.56
CA SER A 123 14.83 -1.11 -13.97
C SER A 123 14.85 -2.18 -12.88
N VAL A 124 13.77 -2.29 -12.10
CA VAL A 124 13.64 -3.36 -11.09
C VAL A 124 13.63 -4.74 -11.77
N GLU A 125 12.83 -4.92 -12.82
CA GLU A 125 12.77 -6.19 -13.58
C GLU A 125 14.10 -6.57 -14.20
N ARG A 126 14.87 -5.58 -14.66
CA ARG A 126 16.21 -5.82 -15.24
C ARG A 126 17.33 -5.90 -14.21
N ALA A 127 17.02 -5.78 -12.92
CA ALA A 127 18.01 -5.68 -11.83
C ALA A 127 19.03 -4.54 -12.03
N GLU A 128 18.59 -3.45 -12.67
CA GLU A 128 19.37 -2.23 -12.90
C GLU A 128 19.15 -1.23 -11.74
N PRO A 129 20.04 -0.27 -11.52
CA PRO A 129 19.80 0.83 -10.60
C PRO A 129 18.53 1.61 -10.99
N THR A 130 17.61 1.78 -10.05
CA THR A 130 16.38 2.54 -10.27
C THR A 130 16.71 4.03 -10.45
N ARG A 131 15.97 4.70 -11.33
CA ARG A 131 16.05 6.16 -11.50
C ARG A 131 15.23 6.83 -10.39
N PRO A 132 15.65 8.03 -9.92
CA PRO A 132 14.86 8.82 -8.99
C PRO A 132 13.45 9.04 -9.53
N THR A 133 12.47 8.86 -8.66
CA THR A 133 11.04 8.97 -8.94
C THR A 133 10.43 10.13 -8.16
N ALA A 134 9.12 10.21 -8.08
CA ALA A 134 8.46 11.34 -7.47
C ALA A 134 7.12 10.95 -6.82
N ILE A 135 6.67 11.81 -5.94
CA ILE A 135 5.32 11.81 -5.40
C ILE A 135 4.51 12.86 -6.16
N TYR A 136 3.34 12.45 -6.60
CA TYR A 136 2.36 13.28 -7.29
C TYR A 136 1.05 13.31 -6.49
N ARG A 137 0.23 14.30 -6.77
CA ARG A 137 -1.15 14.38 -6.34
C ARG A 137 -2.05 14.35 -7.56
N LEU A 138 -3.09 13.51 -7.53
CA LEU A 138 -4.19 13.50 -8.51
C LEU A 138 -5.41 14.12 -7.82
N THR A 139 -5.89 15.25 -8.33
CA THR A 139 -7.10 15.91 -7.81
C THR A 139 -8.36 15.20 -8.32
N VAL A 140 -9.49 15.45 -7.69
CA VAL A 140 -10.79 14.89 -8.14
C VAL A 140 -11.21 15.39 -9.51
N GLU A 141 -10.69 16.55 -9.94
CA GLU A 141 -10.89 17.12 -11.27
C GLU A 141 -9.99 16.48 -12.34
N GLY A 142 -9.03 15.63 -11.94
CA GLY A 142 -8.10 14.93 -12.82
C GLY A 142 -6.78 15.67 -13.09
N GLU A 143 -6.47 16.73 -12.33
CA GLU A 143 -5.19 17.41 -12.43
C GLU A 143 -4.10 16.58 -11.74
N VAL A 144 -2.93 16.44 -12.39
CA VAL A 144 -1.75 15.75 -11.86
C VAL A 144 -0.69 16.78 -11.50
N ILE A 145 -0.35 16.86 -10.21
CA ILE A 145 0.58 17.83 -9.65
C ILE A 145 1.76 17.09 -9.04
N LYS A 146 2.98 17.39 -9.47
CA LYS A 146 4.19 16.88 -8.82
C LYS A 146 4.38 17.62 -7.49
N VAL A 147 4.37 16.89 -6.37
CA VAL A 147 4.44 17.48 -5.01
C VAL A 147 5.78 17.24 -4.32
N SER A 148 6.55 16.26 -4.75
CA SER A 148 7.94 16.02 -4.28
C SER A 148 8.71 15.21 -5.32
N GLY A 149 10.04 15.25 -5.24
CA GLY A 149 10.96 14.45 -6.06
C GLY A 149 12.03 13.78 -5.20
N ASP A 150 13.05 13.21 -5.85
CA ASP A 150 14.21 12.59 -5.21
C ASP A 150 13.83 11.45 -4.24
N ILE A 151 12.92 10.60 -4.67
CA ILE A 151 12.58 9.33 -4.04
C ILE A 151 13.12 8.22 -4.94
N ASN A 152 13.83 7.23 -4.36
CA ASN A 152 14.37 6.14 -5.17
C ASN A 152 13.31 5.11 -5.56
N PHE A 153 12.56 4.63 -4.55
CA PHE A 153 11.51 3.65 -4.74
C PHE A 153 10.38 3.93 -3.76
N THR A 154 9.35 4.61 -4.24
CA THR A 154 8.18 4.97 -3.41
C THR A 154 7.45 3.71 -2.98
N ASN A 155 7.28 3.55 -1.67
CA ASN A 155 6.49 2.49 -1.07
C ASN A 155 5.48 3.08 -0.08
N GLY A 156 5.22 2.49 1.09
CA GLY A 156 4.19 2.92 2.03
C GLY A 156 4.05 4.44 2.17
N LEU A 157 2.87 4.95 1.89
CA LEU A 157 2.49 6.36 2.01
C LEU A 157 1.43 6.51 3.09
N MET A 158 1.58 7.51 3.97
CA MET A 158 0.56 7.85 4.98
C MET A 158 0.48 9.36 5.20
N LEU A 159 -0.75 9.86 5.35
CA LEU A 159 -1.04 11.21 5.80
C LEU A 159 -1.40 11.16 7.29
N SER A 160 -0.82 12.03 8.13
CA SER A 160 -1.18 12.13 9.54
C SER A 160 -2.65 12.52 9.73
N GLN A 161 -3.22 12.22 10.89
CA GLN A 161 -4.63 12.49 11.17
C GLN A 161 -4.96 14.00 11.11
N ASP A 162 -4.05 14.84 11.57
CA ASP A 162 -4.15 16.31 11.46
C ASP A 162 -3.87 16.86 10.05
N ARG A 163 -3.37 16.00 9.14
CA ARG A 163 -2.95 16.31 7.77
C ARG A 163 -1.78 17.30 7.67
N GLU A 164 -1.02 17.48 8.72
CA GLU A 164 0.14 18.37 8.73
C GLU A 164 1.43 17.66 8.30
N ARG A 165 1.45 16.31 8.36
CA ARG A 165 2.61 15.48 8.02
C ARG A 165 2.26 14.41 7.01
N PHE A 166 3.19 14.20 6.09
CA PHE A 166 3.13 13.13 5.11
C PHE A 166 4.36 12.24 5.29
N TYR A 167 4.13 10.94 5.40
CA TYR A 167 5.16 9.92 5.54
C TYR A 167 5.31 9.12 4.25
N CYS A 168 6.56 8.80 3.90
CA CYS A 168 6.89 8.01 2.71
C CYS A 168 8.01 7.04 3.03
N ASN A 169 7.77 5.76 2.84
CA ASN A 169 8.83 4.76 2.78
C ASN A 169 9.49 4.84 1.40
N ASP A 170 10.78 5.14 1.40
CA ASP A 170 11.66 5.12 0.25
C ASP A 170 12.51 3.85 0.36
N THR A 171 12.03 2.79 -0.25
CA THR A 171 12.68 1.47 -0.17
C THR A 171 14.12 1.55 -0.66
N PHE A 172 15.02 0.88 0.02
CA PHE A 172 16.49 0.93 -0.02
C PHE A 172 17.13 2.14 0.68
N VAL A 173 16.33 3.08 1.20
CA VAL A 173 16.81 4.26 1.95
C VAL A 173 16.25 4.28 3.36
N GLY A 174 14.94 4.45 3.51
CA GLY A 174 14.29 4.56 4.83
C GLY A 174 12.94 5.25 4.76
N THR A 175 12.49 5.78 5.88
CA THR A 175 11.23 6.51 5.98
C THR A 175 11.48 8.00 6.05
N TRP A 176 10.88 8.73 5.13
CA TRP A 176 10.86 10.19 5.11
C TRP A 176 9.59 10.74 5.75
N VAL A 177 9.71 11.91 6.37
CA VAL A 177 8.58 12.74 6.76
C VAL A 177 8.68 14.10 6.11
N PHE A 178 7.54 14.61 5.64
CA PHE A 178 7.38 15.92 5.01
C PHE A 178 6.36 16.73 5.79
N ASP A 179 6.45 18.04 5.71
CA ASP A 179 5.40 18.97 6.11
C ASP A 179 4.45 19.19 4.93
N VAL A 180 3.14 19.07 5.17
CA VAL A 180 2.11 19.30 4.16
C VAL A 180 1.76 20.78 4.16
N GLN A 181 1.84 21.41 3.00
CA GLN A 181 1.52 22.82 2.83
C GLN A 181 0.01 23.05 2.62
N PRO A 182 -0.52 24.27 2.79
CA PRO A 182 -1.94 24.56 2.56
C PRO A 182 -2.46 24.22 1.15
N ASP A 183 -1.58 24.23 0.15
CA ASP A 183 -1.86 23.80 -1.23
C ASP A 183 -1.67 22.31 -1.47
N LEU A 184 -1.40 21.55 -0.41
CA LEU A 184 -1.12 20.12 -0.38
C LEU A 184 0.18 19.70 -1.10
N THR A 185 1.09 20.64 -1.36
CA THR A 185 2.48 20.31 -1.72
C THR A 185 3.26 19.84 -0.50
N LEU A 186 4.36 19.12 -0.74
CA LEU A 186 5.20 18.53 0.30
C LEU A 186 6.52 19.33 0.40
N SER A 187 6.90 19.67 1.62
CA SER A 187 8.12 20.42 1.89
C SER A 187 8.91 19.84 3.08
N ASN A 188 10.09 20.41 3.34
CA ASN A 188 10.87 20.10 4.54
C ASN A 188 11.12 18.60 4.74
N LYS A 189 11.54 17.90 3.66
CA LYS A 189 11.89 16.47 3.67
C LYS A 189 12.97 16.18 4.70
N ARG A 190 12.72 15.26 5.62
CA ARG A 190 13.67 14.83 6.65
C ARG A 190 13.56 13.34 6.93
N MET A 191 14.68 12.70 7.27
CA MET A 191 14.70 11.29 7.64
C MET A 191 14.02 11.10 8.99
N LEU A 192 13.04 10.19 9.04
CA LEU A 192 12.38 9.75 10.28
C LEU A 192 13.00 8.44 10.79
N LEU A 193 13.28 7.51 9.90
CA LEU A 193 13.85 6.20 10.23
C LEU A 193 14.78 5.73 9.12
N ASP A 194 16.01 5.38 9.48
CA ASP A 194 16.96 4.68 8.59
C ASP A 194 16.62 3.18 8.61
N LYS A 195 15.86 2.73 7.60
CA LYS A 195 15.40 1.35 7.45
C LYS A 195 15.28 1.02 5.96
N ALA A 196 16.36 0.47 5.41
CA ALA A 196 16.46 0.21 3.98
C ALA A 196 15.43 -0.79 3.42
N ASP A 197 14.84 -1.64 4.25
CA ASP A 197 13.78 -2.57 3.88
C ASP A 197 12.37 -2.07 4.24
N ALA A 198 12.21 -0.76 4.53
CA ALA A 198 10.90 -0.18 4.76
C ALA A 198 9.99 -0.35 3.54
N ASP A 199 8.76 -0.84 3.78
CA ASP A 199 7.82 -1.21 2.73
C ASP A 199 6.44 -0.57 2.99
N GLY A 200 5.43 -1.30 3.40
CA GLY A 200 4.12 -0.76 3.73
C GLY A 200 4.09 0.03 5.04
N MET A 201 3.03 0.82 5.23
CA MET A 201 2.86 1.68 6.40
C MET A 201 1.40 1.79 6.82
N ALA A 202 1.15 1.92 8.12
CA ALA A 202 -0.13 2.30 8.68
C ALA A 202 0.08 3.24 9.89
N LEU A 203 -0.97 3.96 10.28
CA LEU A 203 -1.02 4.70 11.54
C LEU A 203 -2.07 4.11 12.47
N ASP A 204 -1.80 4.12 13.77
CA ASP A 204 -2.83 3.85 14.77
C ASP A 204 -3.53 5.14 15.24
N ALA A 205 -4.57 5.01 16.05
CA ALA A 205 -5.38 6.13 16.51
C ALA A 205 -4.62 7.08 17.45
N ASP A 206 -3.50 6.64 18.03
CA ASP A 206 -2.61 7.47 18.84
C ASP A 206 -1.58 8.21 17.97
N GLY A 207 -1.62 8.03 16.64
CA GLY A 207 -0.68 8.60 15.68
C GLY A 207 0.67 7.88 15.62
N ASN A 208 0.80 6.70 16.21
CA ASN A 208 2.02 5.90 16.07
C ASN A 208 2.11 5.32 14.67
N ILE A 209 3.33 5.25 14.16
CA ILE A 209 3.64 4.82 12.80
C ILE A 209 4.05 3.35 12.85
N TRP A 210 3.39 2.52 12.04
CA TRP A 210 3.65 1.09 11.88
C TRP A 210 4.27 0.87 10.51
N ILE A 211 5.52 0.39 10.47
CA ILE A 211 6.31 0.23 9.25
C ILE A 211 6.66 -1.23 9.07
N THR A 212 6.30 -1.80 7.93
CA THR A 212 6.67 -3.16 7.55
C THR A 212 8.06 -3.20 6.93
N GLY A 213 8.58 -4.41 6.70
CA GLY A 213 9.84 -4.60 6.03
C GLY A 213 9.83 -5.85 5.17
N PHE A 214 10.15 -5.70 3.88
CA PHE A 214 10.15 -6.81 2.94
C PHE A 214 11.29 -7.83 3.14
N ARG A 215 12.15 -7.59 4.14
CA ARG A 215 13.22 -8.49 4.60
C ARG A 215 13.18 -8.75 6.09
N SER A 216 12.19 -8.22 6.81
CA SER A 216 12.06 -8.38 8.26
C SER A 216 10.66 -8.86 8.63
N GLY A 217 10.60 -9.84 9.53
CA GLY A 217 9.38 -10.51 9.98
C GLY A 217 8.67 -9.81 11.14
N SER A 218 8.97 -8.54 11.40
CA SER A 218 8.32 -7.74 12.44
C SER A 218 7.89 -6.38 11.90
N VAL A 219 6.82 -5.84 12.45
CA VAL A 219 6.39 -4.48 12.19
C VAL A 219 7.11 -3.55 13.16
N THR A 220 7.94 -2.66 12.63
CA THR A 220 8.58 -1.57 13.39
C THR A 220 7.53 -0.55 13.77
N ARG A 221 7.56 -0.09 15.04
CA ARG A 221 6.62 0.94 15.50
C ARG A 221 7.37 2.13 16.06
N LEU A 222 6.90 3.32 15.71
CA LEU A 222 7.46 4.59 16.17
C LEU A 222 6.34 5.52 16.64
N ARG A 223 6.66 6.39 17.59
CA ARG A 223 5.85 7.60 17.81
C ARG A 223 6.03 8.57 16.66
N ALA A 224 5.14 9.56 16.53
CA ALA A 224 5.21 10.58 15.48
C ALA A 224 6.52 11.40 15.49
N ASP A 225 7.22 11.44 16.62
CA ASP A 225 8.54 12.09 16.78
C ASP A 225 9.74 11.18 16.43
N GLY A 226 9.47 9.93 16.02
CA GLY A 226 10.48 8.94 15.69
C GLY A 226 10.94 8.09 16.89
N THR A 227 10.42 8.30 18.09
CA THR A 227 10.75 7.48 19.27
C THR A 227 10.32 6.03 19.06
N PRO A 228 11.22 5.04 19.19
CA PRO A 228 10.87 3.62 18.99
C PRO A 228 9.86 3.12 20.02
N LEU A 229 8.94 2.27 19.57
CA LEU A 229 8.02 1.49 20.37
C LEU A 229 8.34 -0.01 20.21
N PRO A 230 7.89 -0.88 21.12
CA PRO A 230 8.05 -2.31 20.95
C PRO A 230 7.51 -2.79 19.60
N PRO A 231 8.29 -3.54 18.80
CA PRO A 231 7.85 -4.04 17.51
C PRO A 231 6.78 -5.13 17.67
N VAL A 232 6.01 -5.36 16.62
CA VAL A 232 5.06 -6.48 16.55
C VAL A 232 5.69 -7.62 15.78
N SER A 233 5.92 -8.76 16.43
CA SER A 233 6.35 -10.00 15.76
C SER A 233 5.21 -10.60 14.95
N THR A 234 5.53 -11.16 13.79
CA THR A 234 4.56 -11.77 12.88
C THR A 234 4.93 -13.20 12.52
N PRO A 235 4.02 -14.01 11.95
CA PRO A 235 4.32 -15.39 11.57
C PRO A 235 5.17 -15.53 10.29
N ALA A 236 5.65 -14.42 9.71
CA ALA A 236 6.39 -14.43 8.44
C ALA A 236 7.79 -13.83 8.57
N GLY A 237 8.67 -14.19 7.65
CA GLY A 237 10.03 -13.65 7.56
C GLY A 237 10.12 -12.30 6.87
N ALA A 238 9.09 -11.87 6.14
CA ALA A 238 9.04 -10.61 5.43
C ALA A 238 7.59 -10.12 5.26
N ILE A 239 7.38 -8.80 5.30
CA ILE A 239 6.06 -8.19 5.30
C ILE A 239 6.08 -7.00 4.33
N THR A 240 5.21 -7.01 3.34
CA THR A 240 5.12 -5.95 2.32
C THR A 240 4.14 -4.86 2.71
N GLN A 241 2.97 -5.18 3.25
CA GLN A 241 1.94 -4.19 3.51
C GLN A 241 1.20 -4.42 4.83
N ILE A 242 0.64 -3.36 5.38
CA ILE A 242 -0.22 -3.37 6.57
C ILE A 242 -1.38 -2.38 6.43
N ARG A 243 -2.60 -2.79 6.83
CA ARG A 243 -3.78 -1.91 6.92
C ARG A 243 -4.64 -2.30 8.11
N PHE A 244 -5.14 -1.31 8.82
CA PHE A 244 -6.11 -1.51 9.87
C PHE A 244 -7.53 -1.67 9.33
N GLY A 245 -8.34 -2.49 10.02
CA GLY A 245 -9.71 -2.77 9.66
C GLY A 245 -10.51 -3.40 10.81
N GLY A 246 -11.56 -4.13 10.45
CA GLY A 246 -12.53 -4.63 11.42
C GLY A 246 -13.51 -3.55 11.90
N ALA A 247 -14.56 -3.95 12.61
CA ALA A 247 -15.62 -3.05 13.04
C ALA A 247 -15.15 -2.02 14.10
N ASP A 248 -14.15 -2.39 14.89
CA ASP A 248 -13.56 -1.56 15.95
C ASP A 248 -12.16 -1.04 15.60
N LEU A 249 -11.73 -1.22 14.34
CA LEU A 249 -10.41 -0.82 13.82
C LEU A 249 -9.22 -1.45 14.57
N ARG A 250 -9.44 -2.50 15.34
CA ARG A 250 -8.36 -3.21 16.06
C ARG A 250 -7.80 -4.39 15.30
N ASP A 251 -8.48 -4.85 14.26
CA ASP A 251 -7.90 -5.81 13.34
C ASP A 251 -6.88 -5.10 12.45
N TYR A 252 -5.77 -5.75 12.18
CA TYR A 252 -4.86 -5.34 11.12
C TYR A 252 -4.58 -6.51 10.20
N TYR A 253 -4.44 -6.17 8.93
CA TYR A 253 -4.11 -7.12 7.87
C TYR A 253 -2.70 -6.86 7.41
N ILE A 254 -1.93 -7.93 7.22
CA ILE A 254 -0.57 -7.86 6.68
C ILE A 254 -0.44 -8.79 5.48
N ASN A 255 0.15 -8.30 4.41
CA ASN A 255 0.66 -9.12 3.33
C ASN A 255 2.09 -9.53 3.64
N THR A 256 2.38 -10.80 3.44
CA THR A 256 3.69 -11.38 3.73
C THR A 256 4.24 -12.06 2.50
N VAL A 257 5.56 -12.14 2.44
CA VAL A 257 6.28 -12.89 1.39
C VAL A 257 7.37 -13.74 2.06
N PRO A 258 7.88 -14.78 1.40
CA PRO A 258 9.04 -15.50 1.89
C PRO A 258 10.24 -14.56 2.02
N ALA A 259 11.14 -14.85 2.94
CA ALA A 259 12.36 -14.03 3.15
C ALA A 259 13.20 -13.86 1.86
N ALA A 260 13.14 -14.81 0.93
CA ALA A 260 13.78 -14.74 -0.39
C ALA A 260 12.89 -14.11 -1.48
N GLY A 261 11.70 -13.58 -1.13
CA GLY A 261 10.73 -13.05 -2.10
C GLY A 261 11.29 -11.94 -2.98
N GLY A 262 12.16 -11.07 -2.44
CA GLY A 262 12.79 -10.00 -3.19
C GLY A 262 13.69 -10.50 -4.34
N ASP A 263 14.30 -11.67 -4.21
CA ASP A 263 15.12 -12.28 -5.27
C ASP A 263 14.22 -12.80 -6.40
N SER A 264 13.04 -13.33 -6.08
CA SER A 264 12.04 -13.75 -7.07
C SER A 264 11.53 -12.61 -7.94
N LEU A 265 11.46 -11.38 -7.42
CA LEU A 265 11.11 -10.19 -8.21
C LEU A 265 12.20 -9.87 -9.26
N LYS A 266 13.48 -9.94 -8.88
CA LYS A 266 14.60 -9.63 -9.76
C LYS A 266 14.79 -10.66 -10.88
N ASP A 267 14.59 -11.92 -10.55
CA ASP A 267 14.84 -13.00 -11.49
C ASP A 267 13.60 -13.38 -12.31
N GLY A 268 12.46 -12.75 -12.04
CA GLY A 268 11.18 -13.11 -12.67
C GLY A 268 10.75 -14.56 -12.39
N VAL A 269 11.39 -15.22 -11.43
CA VAL A 269 11.10 -16.60 -11.07
C VAL A 269 9.88 -16.63 -10.15
N PRO A 270 8.77 -17.25 -10.55
CA PRO A 270 7.62 -17.39 -9.68
C PRO A 270 7.99 -18.16 -8.42
N LEU A 271 7.54 -17.68 -7.26
CA LEU A 271 7.63 -18.45 -6.03
C LEU A 271 6.87 -19.78 -6.21
N ARG A 272 7.50 -20.86 -5.78
CA ARG A 272 6.84 -22.17 -5.79
C ARG A 272 5.87 -22.24 -4.60
N ASP A 273 4.74 -22.88 -4.80
CA ASP A 273 3.81 -23.29 -3.75
C ASP A 273 3.06 -22.16 -3.00
N ARG A 274 2.87 -20.98 -3.62
CA ARG A 274 2.08 -19.89 -3.02
C ARG A 274 2.45 -19.62 -1.56
N GLU A 275 3.70 -19.29 -1.32
CA GLU A 275 4.24 -19.06 0.03
C GLU A 275 3.90 -17.69 0.63
N SER A 276 3.32 -16.78 -0.15
CA SER A 276 2.83 -15.49 0.33
C SER A 276 1.45 -15.64 0.95
N HIS A 277 1.22 -14.95 2.05
CA HIS A 277 -0.03 -15.02 2.78
C HIS A 277 -0.54 -13.64 3.18
N LEU A 278 -1.86 -13.47 3.13
CA LEU A 278 -2.57 -12.43 3.83
C LEU A 278 -2.94 -12.95 5.22
N TYR A 279 -2.45 -12.28 6.27
CA TYR A 279 -2.82 -12.56 7.64
C TYR A 279 -3.67 -11.43 8.22
N ARG A 280 -4.55 -11.80 9.14
CA ARG A 280 -5.24 -10.89 10.06
C ARG A 280 -4.66 -11.07 11.44
N GLY A 281 -4.26 -9.98 12.08
CA GLY A 281 -3.87 -9.90 13.48
C GLY A 281 -4.79 -8.95 14.26
N ARG A 282 -4.55 -8.82 15.57
CA ARG A 282 -5.33 -7.93 16.44
C ARG A 282 -4.41 -7.04 17.26
N SER A 283 -4.72 -5.74 17.29
CA SER A 283 -4.01 -4.70 18.05
C SER A 283 -4.75 -4.30 19.32
N GLU A 284 -3.98 -3.87 20.33
CA GLU A 284 -4.53 -3.23 21.53
C GLU A 284 -5.07 -1.82 21.25
N THR A 285 -4.43 -1.09 20.33
CA THR A 285 -4.84 0.25 19.91
C THR A 285 -5.59 0.17 18.60
N PRO A 286 -6.72 0.86 18.44
CA PRO A 286 -7.39 0.96 17.15
C PRO A 286 -6.47 1.61 16.11
N GLY A 287 -6.61 1.23 14.85
CA GLY A 287 -5.92 1.88 13.74
C GLY A 287 -6.63 3.13 13.25
N MET A 288 -5.92 3.90 12.43
CA MET A 288 -6.51 4.98 11.65
C MET A 288 -7.07 4.39 10.35
N PRO A 289 -8.38 4.55 10.07
CA PRO A 289 -8.95 4.07 8.82
C PRO A 289 -8.46 4.93 7.65
N ILE A 290 -8.23 4.29 6.50
CA ILE A 290 -7.96 4.99 5.26
C ILE A 290 -9.29 5.37 4.62
N PRO A 291 -9.60 6.67 4.43
CA PRO A 291 -10.82 7.10 3.78
C PRO A 291 -10.84 6.69 2.30
N ALA A 292 -12.02 6.54 1.73
CA ALA A 292 -12.15 6.32 0.30
C ALA A 292 -11.81 7.59 -0.49
N ALA A 293 -11.19 7.43 -1.67
CA ALA A 293 -11.08 8.49 -2.66
C ALA A 293 -12.48 8.85 -3.21
N GLN A 294 -12.63 10.02 -3.83
CA GLN A 294 -13.95 10.53 -4.23
C GLN A 294 -14.02 10.86 -5.73
N PHE A 295 -13.36 10.06 -6.54
CA PHE A 295 -13.41 10.25 -7.99
C PHE A 295 -14.77 9.89 -8.57
N ILE A 296 -15.23 10.72 -9.51
CA ILE A 296 -16.44 10.43 -10.32
C ILE A 296 -16.04 9.51 -11.45
N ILE A 297 -16.33 8.22 -11.30
CA ILE A 297 -16.04 7.18 -12.28
C ILE A 297 -17.21 7.09 -13.27
N ARG A 298 -16.93 7.27 -14.57
CA ARG A 298 -17.91 7.31 -15.64
C ARG A 298 -17.88 6.06 -16.54
#